data_9d85971cde1bca3b84bf23093177ef8f
#
_entry.id   9d85971cde1bca3b84bf23093177ef8f
#
_cell.length_a   1.000
_cell.length_b   1.000
_cell.length_c   1.000
_cell.angle_alpha   90.00
_cell.angle_beta   90.00
_cell.angle_gamma   90.00
#
_symmetry.space_group_name_H-M   'P 1'
#
loop_
_entity.id
_entity.type
_entity.pdbx_description
1 polymer ?
#
loop_
_entity_poly.entity_id
_entity_poly.type
_entity_poly.pdbx_seq_one_letter_code
_entity_poly.pdbx_strand_id
1 'polypeptide(L)'
;MGIVSTLVASCPGLEAIAWGDLEPGDDWHRNWHDRLTASCYPHETPGAIAFPRTQAELATAARVACENGWRVIPCGRGSKLHWGGLVRGAALAISTEKLDRVVEHAADDFTLTVEAGVAMATIDELLRARNQRLAIDPTRPESATIGGVVATADTGSLRQRYGGLRDRLIGIQFVRHDGEIAKAGGRVVKNVAGYDLMKLFTGSYGTLGTIAQLTFRLYPVPEASQTTIAQGEPEDIDRFARAIASSSLTPVAFDLIGPSLVQSLELGGRLAAVLKFETVEASLADQSQRTLELAERCGLRVRVCDEREAENFWAQGRDRLDRATDEGCTVKFGTRSTAAIEALLACDRLFKDNSAAIVHYRSGLGRAAIARDLGGIRWENWRRVGE
;
A
#
# COMPACT_ATOMS: atom_id res chain seq x y z
N MET A 1 -3.14 11.15 -37.09
CA MET A 1 -2.85 12.10 -36.00
C MET A 1 -2.16 11.37 -34.87
N GLY A 2 -1.19 11.98 -34.20
CA GLY A 2 -0.54 11.36 -33.02
C GLY A 2 -1.45 11.39 -31.79
N ILE A 3 -1.18 10.56 -30.78
CA ILE A 3 -2.00 10.46 -29.56
C ILE A 3 -2.19 11.83 -28.90
N VAL A 4 -1.10 12.57 -28.68
CA VAL A 4 -1.14 13.91 -28.08
C VAL A 4 -2.00 14.89 -28.87
N SER A 5 -1.83 14.97 -30.20
CA SER A 5 -2.62 15.89 -31.03
C SER A 5 -4.11 15.55 -31.00
N THR A 6 -4.48 14.27 -30.93
CA THR A 6 -5.88 13.83 -30.81
C THR A 6 -6.47 14.22 -29.45
N LEU A 7 -5.73 14.03 -28.36
CA LEU A 7 -6.18 14.40 -27.02
C LEU A 7 -6.35 15.93 -26.89
N VAL A 8 -5.38 16.71 -27.33
CA VAL A 8 -5.42 18.18 -27.25
C VAL A 8 -6.53 18.76 -28.15
N ALA A 9 -6.79 18.16 -29.33
CA ALA A 9 -7.91 18.57 -30.18
C ALA A 9 -9.27 18.35 -29.52
N SER A 10 -9.41 17.27 -28.70
CA SER A 10 -10.65 16.94 -27.99
C SER A 10 -10.78 17.68 -26.65
N CYS A 11 -9.66 18.08 -26.06
CA CYS A 11 -9.59 18.80 -24.79
C CYS A 11 -8.38 19.75 -24.77
N PRO A 12 -8.53 21.01 -25.26
CA PRO A 12 -7.40 21.94 -25.40
C PRO A 12 -6.66 22.29 -24.10
N GLY A 13 -7.29 22.09 -22.94
CA GLY A 13 -6.67 22.30 -21.62
C GLY A 13 -5.92 21.09 -21.06
N LEU A 14 -6.06 19.94 -21.68
CA LEU A 14 -5.45 18.71 -21.21
C LEU A 14 -3.95 18.70 -21.51
N GLU A 15 -3.15 18.59 -20.47
CA GLU A 15 -1.72 18.40 -20.61
C GLU A 15 -1.42 16.95 -20.98
N ALA A 16 -0.74 16.77 -22.12
CA ALA A 16 -0.31 15.47 -22.60
C ALA A 16 1.09 15.57 -23.22
N ILE A 17 1.94 14.58 -22.93
CA ILE A 17 3.34 14.54 -23.35
C ILE A 17 3.54 13.28 -24.19
N ALA A 18 4.14 13.41 -25.36
CA ALA A 18 4.49 12.26 -26.19
C ALA A 18 5.66 11.50 -25.55
N TRP A 19 5.72 10.20 -25.79
CA TRP A 19 6.77 9.35 -25.23
C TRP A 19 8.18 9.85 -25.54
N GLY A 20 8.43 10.26 -26.79
CA GLY A 20 9.73 10.79 -27.21
C GLY A 20 10.13 12.11 -26.55
N ASP A 21 9.16 12.86 -26.01
CA ASP A 21 9.39 14.14 -25.33
C ASP A 21 9.61 13.95 -23.81
N LEU A 22 9.44 12.72 -23.30
CA LEU A 22 9.82 12.36 -21.92
C LEU A 22 11.33 12.13 -21.78
N GLU A 23 12.08 12.10 -22.88
CA GLU A 23 13.53 11.97 -22.87
C GLU A 23 14.24 13.21 -22.34
N PRO A 24 15.51 13.12 -21.93
CA PRO A 24 16.07 13.58 -20.67
C PRO A 24 16.22 15.10 -20.58
N GLY A 25 15.20 15.78 -20.10
CA GLY A 25 15.30 17.19 -19.71
C GLY A 25 15.55 17.35 -18.21
N ASP A 26 14.58 17.04 -17.38
CA ASP A 26 14.62 17.18 -15.93
C ASP A 26 14.31 15.85 -15.20
N ASP A 27 14.46 15.89 -13.88
CA ASP A 27 14.24 14.70 -13.04
C ASP A 27 12.78 14.21 -13.08
N TRP A 28 11.81 15.09 -13.32
CA TRP A 28 10.41 14.73 -13.38
C TRP A 28 10.10 13.88 -14.64
N HIS A 29 10.59 14.31 -15.82
CA HIS A 29 10.43 13.58 -17.09
C HIS A 29 11.13 12.22 -17.05
N ARG A 30 12.39 12.18 -16.54
CA ARG A 30 13.12 10.92 -16.35
C ARG A 30 12.39 9.95 -15.43
N ASN A 31 11.87 10.42 -14.30
CA ASN A 31 11.12 9.58 -13.37
C ASN A 31 9.89 8.92 -14.03
N TRP A 32 9.17 9.65 -14.89
CA TRP A 32 8.04 9.09 -15.62
C TRP A 32 8.47 8.09 -16.67
N HIS A 33 9.50 8.40 -17.45
CA HIS A 33 10.10 7.51 -18.43
C HIS A 33 10.51 6.19 -17.78
N ASP A 34 11.28 6.22 -16.71
CA ASP A 34 11.80 5.05 -16.03
C ASP A 34 10.69 4.18 -15.41
N ARG A 35 9.73 4.80 -14.73
CA ARG A 35 8.59 4.09 -14.12
C ARG A 35 7.70 3.39 -15.15
N LEU A 36 7.41 4.05 -16.25
CA LEU A 36 6.58 3.46 -17.32
C LEU A 36 7.36 2.36 -18.06
N THR A 37 8.66 2.58 -18.33
CA THR A 37 9.52 1.55 -18.92
C THR A 37 9.58 0.30 -18.05
N ALA A 38 9.78 0.47 -16.75
CA ALA A 38 9.84 -0.63 -15.79
C ALA A 38 8.51 -1.37 -15.63
N SER A 39 7.38 -0.74 -15.98
CA SER A 39 6.03 -1.32 -15.85
C SER A 39 5.52 -2.04 -17.10
N CYS A 40 6.19 -1.87 -18.23
CA CYS A 40 5.78 -2.43 -19.51
C CYS A 40 6.68 -3.58 -19.96
N TYR A 41 6.17 -4.41 -20.87
CA TYR A 41 7.02 -5.35 -21.59
C TYR A 41 8.09 -4.60 -22.39
N PRO A 42 9.29 -5.16 -22.56
CA PRO A 42 10.36 -4.53 -23.32
C PRO A 42 9.87 -4.06 -24.70
N HIS A 43 10.12 -2.79 -25.04
CA HIS A 43 9.72 -2.12 -26.29
C HIS A 43 8.20 -1.93 -26.48
N GLU A 44 7.38 -2.12 -25.42
CA GLU A 44 5.92 -1.91 -25.46
C GLU A 44 5.47 -0.74 -24.57
N THR A 45 6.27 0.32 -24.49
CA THR A 45 5.95 1.54 -23.72
C THR A 45 4.79 2.31 -24.37
N PRO A 46 3.99 3.07 -23.58
CA PRO A 46 2.90 3.88 -24.11
C PRO A 46 3.43 4.98 -25.03
N GLY A 47 2.63 5.36 -26.03
CA GLY A 47 3.00 6.45 -26.96
C GLY A 47 2.87 7.85 -26.36
N ALA A 48 2.16 8.01 -25.23
CA ALA A 48 2.00 9.28 -24.54
C ALA A 48 1.55 9.06 -23.09
N ILE A 49 1.71 10.14 -22.29
CA ILE A 49 1.10 10.26 -20.96
C ILE A 49 0.26 11.53 -20.88
N ALA A 50 -0.93 11.46 -20.27
CA ALA A 50 -1.84 12.59 -20.05
C ALA A 50 -2.00 12.88 -18.55
N PHE A 51 -2.11 14.18 -18.21
CA PHE A 51 -2.20 14.68 -16.85
C PHE A 51 -3.46 15.54 -16.65
N PRO A 52 -4.66 14.93 -16.55
CA PRO A 52 -5.89 15.68 -16.32
C PRO A 52 -5.84 16.40 -14.96
N ARG A 53 -6.34 17.64 -14.94
CA ARG A 53 -6.47 18.52 -13.74
C ARG A 53 -7.90 18.53 -13.19
N THR A 54 -8.84 18.02 -13.98
CA THR A 54 -10.26 17.96 -13.62
C THR A 54 -10.85 16.60 -13.97
N GLN A 55 -11.94 16.24 -13.30
CA GLN A 55 -12.66 15.00 -13.65
C GLN A 55 -13.22 15.05 -15.08
N ALA A 56 -13.56 16.23 -15.60
CA ALA A 56 -14.03 16.41 -16.98
C ALA A 56 -12.92 16.13 -18.01
N GLU A 57 -11.69 16.62 -17.74
CA GLU A 57 -10.53 16.29 -18.58
C GLU A 57 -10.20 14.79 -18.53
N LEU A 58 -10.26 14.18 -17.33
CA LEU A 58 -10.08 12.72 -17.17
C LEU A 58 -11.13 11.94 -17.97
N ALA A 59 -12.39 12.35 -17.87
CA ALA A 59 -13.51 11.73 -18.62
C ALA A 59 -13.30 11.86 -20.13
N THR A 60 -12.87 13.03 -20.60
CA THR A 60 -12.56 13.25 -22.01
C THR A 60 -11.39 12.39 -22.49
N ALA A 61 -10.30 12.31 -21.71
CA ALA A 61 -9.15 11.47 -22.04
C ALA A 61 -9.54 9.98 -22.14
N ALA A 62 -10.35 9.47 -21.20
CA ALA A 62 -10.83 8.12 -21.22
C ALA A 62 -11.74 7.84 -22.44
N ARG A 63 -12.68 8.74 -22.75
CA ARG A 63 -13.58 8.63 -23.90
C ARG A 63 -12.79 8.61 -25.21
N VAL A 64 -11.85 9.54 -25.38
CA VAL A 64 -11.00 9.59 -26.59
C VAL A 64 -10.18 8.32 -26.74
N ALA A 65 -9.63 7.78 -25.64
CA ALA A 65 -8.92 6.51 -25.67
C ALA A 65 -9.83 5.35 -26.09
N CYS A 66 -11.07 5.31 -25.59
CA CYS A 66 -12.06 4.31 -25.94
C CYS A 66 -12.44 4.39 -27.43
N GLU A 67 -12.76 5.58 -27.94
CA GLU A 67 -13.13 5.83 -29.34
C GLU A 67 -12.03 5.41 -30.34
N ASN A 68 -10.76 5.51 -29.91
CA ASN A 68 -9.60 5.13 -30.73
C ASN A 68 -9.10 3.69 -30.46
N GLY A 69 -9.75 2.94 -29.56
CA GLY A 69 -9.32 1.58 -29.20
C GLY A 69 -7.99 1.53 -28.44
N TRP A 70 -7.58 2.61 -27.79
CA TRP A 70 -6.34 2.69 -27.05
C TRP A 70 -6.44 1.98 -25.70
N ARG A 71 -5.50 1.10 -25.41
CA ARG A 71 -5.32 0.55 -24.06
C ARG A 71 -4.69 1.58 -23.16
N VAL A 72 -5.26 1.76 -21.96
CA VAL A 72 -4.86 2.79 -21.00
C VAL A 72 -4.19 2.18 -19.77
N ILE A 73 -3.12 2.82 -19.29
CA ILE A 73 -2.54 2.59 -17.95
C ILE A 73 -3.00 3.73 -17.05
N PRO A 74 -4.01 3.55 -16.18
CA PRO A 74 -4.35 4.54 -15.17
C PRO A 74 -3.34 4.46 -14.01
N CYS A 75 -2.85 5.62 -13.56
CA CYS A 75 -1.89 5.71 -12.46
C CYS A 75 -2.07 7.02 -11.66
N GLY A 76 -1.46 7.07 -10.48
CA GLY A 76 -1.21 8.30 -9.74
C GLY A 76 0.19 8.82 -10.10
N ARG A 77 1.07 8.97 -9.11
CA ARG A 77 2.49 9.32 -9.34
C ARG A 77 3.37 8.14 -9.77
N GLY A 78 2.80 7.01 -10.12
CA GLY A 78 3.54 5.87 -10.64
C GLY A 78 4.36 5.07 -9.62
N SER A 79 4.25 5.34 -8.33
CA SER A 79 5.07 4.70 -7.28
C SER A 79 4.90 3.16 -7.18
N LYS A 80 3.84 2.61 -7.75
CA LYS A 80 3.49 1.18 -7.70
C LYS A 80 3.17 0.57 -9.08
N LEU A 81 3.61 1.21 -10.17
CA LEU A 81 3.37 0.71 -11.54
C LEU A 81 4.00 -0.66 -11.79
N HIS A 82 5.06 -1.00 -11.08
CA HIS A 82 5.71 -2.32 -11.13
C HIS A 82 4.94 -3.44 -10.41
N TRP A 83 3.82 -3.11 -9.73
CA TRP A 83 2.97 -4.11 -9.08
C TRP A 83 1.97 -4.72 -10.06
N GLY A 84 1.64 -6.01 -9.86
CA GLY A 84 0.59 -6.70 -10.63
C GLY A 84 1.05 -7.27 -11.97
N GLY A 85 2.30 -7.13 -12.34
CA GLY A 85 2.89 -7.65 -13.57
C GLY A 85 3.05 -6.59 -14.67
N LEU A 86 3.75 -6.96 -15.74
CA LEU A 86 4.07 -6.06 -16.83
C LEU A 86 2.87 -5.83 -17.76
N VAL A 87 2.71 -4.59 -18.19
CA VAL A 87 1.65 -4.18 -19.11
C VAL A 87 2.06 -4.43 -20.55
N ARG A 88 1.11 -4.86 -21.39
CA ARG A 88 1.31 -5.08 -22.83
C ARG A 88 0.44 -4.17 -23.68
N GLY A 89 1.06 -3.56 -24.69
CA GLY A 89 0.36 -2.85 -25.76
C GLY A 89 -0.46 -1.66 -25.27
N ALA A 90 -0.05 -0.99 -24.19
CA ALA A 90 -0.68 0.24 -23.78
C ALA A 90 -0.30 1.37 -24.73
N ALA A 91 -1.31 2.13 -25.19
CA ALA A 91 -1.10 3.28 -26.05
C ALA A 91 -0.95 4.58 -25.24
N LEU A 92 -1.65 4.68 -24.11
CA LEU A 92 -1.74 5.90 -23.31
C LEU A 92 -1.59 5.58 -21.82
N ALA A 93 -0.78 6.34 -21.11
CA ALA A 93 -0.85 6.43 -19.65
C ALA A 93 -1.71 7.65 -19.25
N ILE A 94 -2.54 7.52 -18.22
CA ILE A 94 -3.32 8.63 -17.64
C ILE A 94 -2.95 8.75 -16.18
N SER A 95 -2.25 9.83 -15.83
CA SER A 95 -1.85 10.13 -14.46
C SER A 95 -2.86 11.05 -13.78
N THR A 96 -3.36 10.61 -12.64
CA THR A 96 -4.25 11.43 -11.78
C THR A 96 -3.49 12.32 -10.82
N GLU A 97 -2.17 12.46 -10.92
CA GLU A 97 -1.37 13.23 -9.95
C GLU A 97 -1.77 14.71 -9.83
N LYS A 98 -2.37 15.27 -10.90
CA LYS A 98 -2.85 16.66 -10.93
C LYS A 98 -4.33 16.81 -10.51
N LEU A 99 -5.00 15.71 -10.18
CA LEU A 99 -6.28 15.68 -9.45
C LEU A 99 -5.97 15.62 -7.96
N ASP A 100 -5.47 16.72 -7.40
CA ASP A 100 -4.83 16.75 -6.07
C ASP A 100 -5.53 17.66 -5.05
N ARG A 101 -6.81 17.98 -5.27
CA ARG A 101 -7.56 18.83 -4.36
C ARG A 101 -8.10 18.05 -3.17
N VAL A 102 -8.00 18.66 -1.99
CA VAL A 102 -8.82 18.30 -0.84
C VAL A 102 -10.20 18.91 -1.07
N VAL A 103 -11.20 18.07 -1.33
CA VAL A 103 -12.55 18.50 -1.66
C VAL A 103 -13.28 18.94 -0.39
N GLU A 104 -13.13 18.18 0.70
CA GLU A 104 -13.76 18.48 1.98
C GLU A 104 -13.12 17.68 3.11
N HIS A 105 -12.87 18.35 4.22
CA HIS A 105 -12.52 17.73 5.49
C HIS A 105 -13.60 18.13 6.53
N ALA A 106 -14.59 17.27 6.70
CA ALA A 106 -15.61 17.42 7.74
C ALA A 106 -15.09 16.80 9.05
N ALA A 107 -14.27 17.59 9.76
CA ALA A 107 -13.55 17.12 10.94
C ALA A 107 -14.49 16.62 12.04
N ASP A 108 -15.60 17.29 12.27
CA ASP A 108 -16.58 16.92 13.31
C ASP A 108 -17.29 15.60 12.99
N ASP A 109 -17.42 15.26 11.70
CA ASP A 109 -18.03 14.02 11.22
C ASP A 109 -16.99 12.89 11.00
N PHE A 110 -15.71 13.17 11.25
CA PHE A 110 -14.61 12.22 10.97
C PHE A 110 -14.64 11.69 9.54
N THR A 111 -14.83 12.59 8.55
CA THR A 111 -14.80 12.24 7.14
C THR A 111 -13.87 13.15 6.34
N LEU A 112 -13.24 12.57 5.33
CA LEU A 112 -12.37 13.27 4.39
C LEU A 112 -12.73 12.88 2.95
N THR A 113 -12.98 13.88 2.11
CA THR A 113 -13.15 13.70 0.66
C THR A 113 -11.99 14.36 -0.08
N VAL A 114 -11.28 13.59 -0.88
CA VAL A 114 -10.11 14.02 -1.64
C VAL A 114 -10.14 13.49 -3.07
N GLU A 115 -9.51 14.21 -3.98
CA GLU A 115 -9.21 13.69 -5.31
C GLU A 115 -8.11 12.63 -5.28
N ALA A 116 -8.09 11.76 -6.28
CA ALA A 116 -7.26 10.57 -6.30
C ALA A 116 -5.74 10.84 -6.34
N GLY A 117 -5.34 12.01 -6.82
CA GLY A 117 -3.94 12.45 -6.93
C GLY A 117 -3.35 13.04 -5.65
N VAL A 118 -4.17 13.28 -4.61
CA VAL A 118 -3.65 13.82 -3.34
C VAL A 118 -2.61 12.87 -2.76
N ALA A 119 -1.45 13.43 -2.39
CA ALA A 119 -0.38 12.66 -1.77
C ALA A 119 -0.75 12.21 -0.34
N MET A 120 -0.29 11.04 0.07
CA MET A 120 -0.50 10.54 1.42
C MET A 120 0.09 11.49 2.48
N ALA A 121 1.28 12.05 2.22
CA ALA A 121 1.91 13.02 3.13
C ALA A 121 1.03 14.26 3.36
N THR A 122 0.40 14.78 2.30
CA THR A 122 -0.54 15.92 2.40
C THR A 122 -1.77 15.57 3.24
N ILE A 123 -2.30 14.36 3.09
CA ILE A 123 -3.42 13.87 3.91
C ILE A 123 -3.00 13.79 5.38
N ASP A 124 -1.84 13.20 5.65
CA ASP A 124 -1.35 13.03 7.02
C ASP A 124 -1.10 14.37 7.72
N GLU A 125 -0.53 15.35 7.00
CA GLU A 125 -0.32 16.71 7.53
C GLU A 125 -1.65 17.40 7.85
N LEU A 126 -2.60 17.38 6.90
CA LEU A 126 -3.93 17.95 7.07
C LEU A 126 -4.66 17.38 8.28
N LEU A 127 -4.66 16.06 8.41
CA LEU A 127 -5.40 15.36 9.46
C LEU A 127 -4.75 15.54 10.83
N ARG A 128 -3.41 15.52 10.90
CA ARG A 128 -2.66 15.73 12.15
C ARG A 128 -2.98 17.10 12.78
N ALA A 129 -3.18 18.13 11.97
CA ALA A 129 -3.57 19.46 12.45
C ALA A 129 -4.93 19.49 13.19
N ARG A 130 -5.73 18.42 13.07
CA ARG A 130 -7.02 18.24 13.74
C ARG A 130 -7.07 17.03 14.68
N ASN A 131 -5.90 16.50 15.08
CA ASN A 131 -5.78 15.28 15.89
C ASN A 131 -6.53 14.09 15.29
N GLN A 132 -6.51 14.00 13.96
CA GLN A 132 -7.15 12.92 13.19
C GLN A 132 -6.14 12.20 12.33
N ARG A 133 -6.51 11.01 11.86
CA ARG A 133 -5.69 10.20 10.95
C ARG A 133 -6.54 9.27 10.09
N LEU A 134 -6.02 8.89 8.95
CA LEU A 134 -6.64 7.89 8.08
C LEU A 134 -6.39 6.45 8.57
N ALA A 135 -5.49 6.24 9.51
CA ALA A 135 -5.11 4.96 10.11
C ALA A 135 -4.77 3.86 9.08
N ILE A 136 -4.00 4.21 8.06
CA ILE A 136 -3.38 3.32 7.08
C ILE A 136 -1.87 3.57 7.05
N ASP A 137 -1.12 2.58 6.64
CA ASP A 137 0.33 2.59 6.60
C ASP A 137 0.83 1.97 5.27
N PRO A 138 0.58 2.67 4.12
CA PRO A 138 0.98 2.20 2.82
C PRO A 138 2.50 2.26 2.64
N THR A 139 3.00 1.58 1.62
CA THR A 139 4.38 1.74 1.16
C THR A 139 4.56 3.08 0.46
N ARG A 140 5.78 3.63 0.52
CA ARG A 140 6.17 4.92 -0.12
C ARG A 140 5.18 6.06 0.15
N PRO A 141 4.82 6.34 1.41
CA PRO A 141 3.81 7.35 1.73
C PRO A 141 4.17 8.74 1.17
N GLU A 142 5.45 9.05 1.01
CA GLU A 142 5.96 10.33 0.48
C GLU A 142 5.59 10.53 -0.99
N SER A 143 5.58 9.46 -1.79
CA SER A 143 5.32 9.48 -3.24
C SER A 143 3.98 8.88 -3.64
N ALA A 144 3.31 8.14 -2.74
CA ALA A 144 2.04 7.50 -3.05
C ALA A 144 0.89 8.51 -3.11
N THR A 145 0.02 8.38 -4.11
CA THR A 145 -1.27 9.07 -4.15
C THR A 145 -2.35 8.16 -3.55
N ILE A 146 -3.36 8.77 -2.94
CA ILE A 146 -4.43 8.02 -2.28
C ILE A 146 -5.22 7.13 -3.26
N GLY A 147 -5.42 7.58 -4.50
CA GLY A 147 -6.02 6.76 -5.57
C GLY A 147 -5.18 5.53 -5.88
N GLY A 148 -3.86 5.67 -5.98
CA GLY A 148 -2.92 4.55 -6.17
C GLY A 148 -2.91 3.58 -5.00
N VAL A 149 -2.98 4.09 -3.76
CA VAL A 149 -3.07 3.26 -2.53
C VAL A 149 -4.35 2.42 -2.54
N VAL A 150 -5.50 3.02 -2.88
CA VAL A 150 -6.77 2.30 -3.00
C VAL A 150 -6.73 1.30 -4.15
N ALA A 151 -6.29 1.72 -5.33
CA ALA A 151 -6.24 0.85 -6.52
C ALA A 151 -5.38 -0.40 -6.30
N THR A 152 -4.33 -0.33 -5.47
CA THR A 152 -3.44 -1.48 -5.18
C THR A 152 -3.78 -2.19 -3.87
N ALA A 153 -4.80 -1.73 -3.12
CA ALA A 153 -5.13 -2.19 -1.77
C ALA A 153 -3.88 -2.24 -0.87
N ASP A 154 -3.04 -1.20 -0.97
CA ASP A 154 -1.78 -1.14 -0.23
C ASP A 154 -2.03 -0.78 1.23
N THR A 155 -1.90 -1.76 2.09
CA THR A 155 -2.08 -1.65 3.54
C THR A 155 -0.97 -2.40 4.25
N GLY A 156 -0.52 -1.88 5.37
CA GLY A 156 0.48 -2.50 6.24
C GLY A 156 -0.15 -3.08 7.51
N SER A 157 0.58 -2.94 8.59
CA SER A 157 0.36 -3.56 9.90
C SER A 157 -0.88 -3.04 10.62
N LEU A 158 -1.26 -1.78 10.42
CA LEU A 158 -2.45 -1.16 11.01
C LEU A 158 -3.76 -1.83 10.57
N ARG A 159 -3.71 -2.61 9.47
CA ARG A 159 -4.85 -3.42 9.02
C ARG A 159 -5.39 -4.33 10.12
N GLN A 160 -4.56 -4.77 11.06
CA GLN A 160 -4.98 -5.67 12.13
C GLN A 160 -6.12 -5.08 12.96
N ARG A 161 -6.01 -3.84 13.36
CA ARG A 161 -7.00 -3.15 14.20
C ARG A 161 -8.08 -2.47 13.38
N TYR A 162 -7.65 -1.80 12.31
CA TYR A 162 -8.49 -0.87 11.59
C TYR A 162 -9.10 -1.47 10.32
N GLY A 163 -8.79 -2.70 9.94
CA GLY A 163 -9.22 -3.32 8.68
C GLY A 163 -8.45 -2.81 7.47
N GLY A 164 -8.86 -3.20 6.27
CA GLY A 164 -8.26 -2.73 5.03
C GLY A 164 -8.84 -1.39 4.55
N LEU A 165 -8.31 -0.87 3.47
CA LEU A 165 -8.81 0.34 2.81
C LEU A 165 -10.30 0.25 2.48
N ARG A 166 -10.75 -0.92 2.01
CA ARG A 166 -12.18 -1.18 1.69
C ARG A 166 -13.12 -1.00 2.87
N ASP A 167 -12.61 -1.08 4.10
CA ASP A 167 -13.42 -0.94 5.32
C ASP A 167 -13.51 0.52 5.80
N ARG A 168 -12.72 1.42 5.19
CA ARG A 168 -12.67 2.86 5.49
C ARG A 168 -13.23 3.71 4.39
N LEU A 169 -13.17 3.21 3.16
CA LEU A 169 -13.67 3.90 1.99
C LEU A 169 -15.20 3.84 1.99
N ILE A 170 -15.84 5.01 2.16
CA ILE A 170 -17.30 5.15 2.26
C ILE A 170 -17.93 5.78 1.01
N GLY A 171 -17.11 6.37 0.13
CA GLY A 171 -17.55 6.91 -1.15
C GLY A 171 -16.44 6.90 -2.18
N ILE A 172 -16.81 6.71 -3.44
CA ILE A 172 -15.91 6.73 -4.59
C ILE A 172 -16.56 7.41 -5.79
N GLN A 173 -15.77 8.19 -6.53
CA GLN A 173 -16.08 8.59 -7.89
C GLN A 173 -14.97 8.07 -8.81
N PHE A 174 -15.36 7.58 -9.95
CA PHE A 174 -14.44 7.03 -10.95
C PHE A 174 -14.93 7.32 -12.36
N VAL A 175 -13.99 7.32 -13.28
CA VAL A 175 -14.27 7.45 -14.72
C VAL A 175 -14.20 6.07 -15.35
N ARG A 176 -15.26 5.67 -16.04
CA ARG A 176 -15.34 4.45 -16.82
C ARG A 176 -14.51 4.58 -18.09
N HIS A 177 -14.27 3.45 -18.75
CA HIS A 177 -13.50 3.42 -19.99
C HIS A 177 -14.14 4.26 -21.13
N ASP A 178 -15.47 4.41 -21.13
CA ASP A 178 -16.24 5.20 -22.10
C ASP A 178 -16.33 6.72 -21.76
N GLY A 179 -15.65 7.16 -20.69
CA GLY A 179 -15.62 8.53 -20.24
C GLY A 179 -16.78 8.93 -19.30
N GLU A 180 -17.71 8.02 -18.99
CA GLU A 180 -18.77 8.30 -18.04
C GLU A 180 -18.24 8.39 -16.63
N ILE A 181 -18.64 9.45 -15.89
CA ILE A 181 -18.32 9.63 -14.47
C ILE A 181 -19.39 8.92 -13.64
N ALA A 182 -18.98 7.92 -12.89
CA ALA A 182 -19.86 7.18 -11.99
C ALA A 182 -19.45 7.37 -10.53
N LYS A 183 -20.43 7.23 -9.62
CA LYS A 183 -20.22 7.35 -8.19
C LYS A 183 -20.95 6.25 -7.42
N ALA A 184 -20.38 5.84 -6.29
CA ALA A 184 -21.00 4.93 -5.34
C ALA A 184 -20.68 5.36 -3.90
N GLY A 185 -21.56 5.02 -2.96
CA GLY A 185 -21.43 5.46 -1.57
C GLY A 185 -21.69 6.95 -1.39
N GLY A 186 -21.14 7.52 -0.34
CA GLY A 186 -21.33 8.93 -0.02
C GLY A 186 -20.59 9.30 1.28
N ARG A 187 -21.01 10.37 1.93
CA ARG A 187 -20.41 10.87 3.19
C ARG A 187 -20.97 10.21 4.45
N VAL A 188 -22.02 9.42 4.32
CA VAL A 188 -22.65 8.74 5.47
C VAL A 188 -22.07 7.34 5.64
N VAL A 189 -21.69 7.01 6.87
CA VAL A 189 -21.06 5.73 7.21
C VAL A 189 -22.02 4.55 6.96
N LYS A 190 -23.33 4.74 7.06
CA LYS A 190 -24.34 3.71 6.85
C LYS A 190 -25.10 4.00 5.55
N ASN A 191 -24.55 3.52 4.44
CA ASN A 191 -25.24 3.50 3.15
C ASN A 191 -25.71 2.07 2.86
N VAL A 192 -27.02 1.89 2.72
CA VAL A 192 -27.66 0.58 2.43
C VAL A 192 -28.23 0.51 1.01
N ALA A 193 -28.09 1.58 0.23
CA ALA A 193 -28.59 1.66 -1.13
C ALA A 193 -27.48 1.43 -2.16
N GLY A 194 -27.74 0.57 -3.12
CA GLY A 194 -26.83 0.27 -4.22
C GLY A 194 -25.72 -0.74 -3.89
N TYR A 195 -24.90 -1.02 -4.88
CA TYR A 195 -23.75 -1.91 -4.74
C TYR A 195 -22.57 -1.21 -4.07
N ASP A 196 -21.84 -1.94 -3.23
CA ASP A 196 -20.61 -1.48 -2.58
C ASP A 196 -19.42 -1.51 -3.55
N LEU A 197 -19.41 -0.57 -4.50
CA LEU A 197 -18.35 -0.47 -5.50
C LEU A 197 -17.00 -0.07 -4.88
N MET A 198 -16.98 0.53 -3.68
CA MET A 198 -15.75 0.84 -2.96
C MET A 198 -14.92 -0.44 -2.73
N LYS A 199 -15.59 -1.54 -2.37
CA LYS A 199 -14.93 -2.84 -2.18
C LYS A 199 -14.43 -3.45 -3.49
N LEU A 200 -15.14 -3.21 -4.60
CA LEU A 200 -14.76 -3.70 -5.92
C LEU A 200 -13.52 -2.97 -6.46
N PHE A 201 -13.49 -1.63 -6.31
CA PHE A 201 -12.38 -0.81 -6.80
C PHE A 201 -11.11 -0.91 -5.95
N THR A 202 -11.25 -1.26 -4.66
CA THR A 202 -10.09 -1.50 -3.80
C THR A 202 -9.33 -2.75 -4.26
N GLY A 203 -8.12 -2.57 -4.75
CA GLY A 203 -7.29 -3.64 -5.30
C GLY A 203 -7.61 -3.97 -6.77
N SER A 204 -8.29 -3.10 -7.50
CA SER A 204 -8.63 -3.29 -8.92
C SER A 204 -7.46 -3.01 -9.87
N TYR A 205 -6.38 -2.40 -9.42
CA TYR A 205 -5.22 -2.02 -10.26
C TYR A 205 -5.60 -1.17 -11.48
N GLY A 206 -6.68 -0.38 -11.38
CA GLY A 206 -7.15 0.46 -12.47
C GLY A 206 -7.87 -0.28 -13.61
N THR A 207 -8.09 -1.60 -13.50
CA THR A 207 -8.70 -2.42 -14.58
C THR A 207 -10.20 -2.20 -14.76
N LEU A 208 -10.87 -1.57 -13.78
CA LEU A 208 -12.32 -1.33 -13.81
C LEU A 208 -12.69 0.12 -14.20
N GLY A 209 -11.72 1.00 -14.15
CA GLY A 209 -11.87 2.43 -14.41
C GLY A 209 -10.83 3.23 -13.64
N THR A 210 -10.76 4.53 -13.92
CA THR A 210 -9.81 5.44 -13.27
C THR A 210 -10.47 6.12 -12.07
N ILE A 211 -9.92 5.90 -10.87
CA ILE A 211 -10.41 6.52 -9.63
C ILE A 211 -10.15 8.03 -9.72
N ALA A 212 -11.18 8.83 -9.47
CA ALA A 212 -11.11 10.29 -9.54
C ALA A 212 -11.22 10.97 -8.16
N GLN A 213 -12.09 10.46 -7.28
CA GLN A 213 -12.33 11.02 -5.95
C GLN A 213 -12.71 9.93 -4.96
N LEU A 214 -12.32 10.12 -3.71
CA LEU A 214 -12.46 9.15 -2.63
C LEU A 214 -12.97 9.85 -1.37
N THR A 215 -13.88 9.20 -0.64
CA THR A 215 -14.35 9.66 0.67
C THR A 215 -14.06 8.59 1.71
N PHE A 216 -13.37 8.99 2.78
CA PHE A 216 -12.92 8.11 3.85
C PHE A 216 -13.54 8.45 5.18
N ARG A 217 -13.72 7.42 6.01
CA ARG A 217 -13.90 7.56 7.45
C ARG A 217 -12.54 7.70 8.12
N LEU A 218 -12.44 8.64 9.06
CA LEU A 218 -11.25 8.94 9.84
C LEU A 218 -11.29 8.34 11.25
N TYR A 219 -10.18 8.44 11.94
CA TYR A 219 -10.00 8.06 13.33
C TYR A 219 -9.26 9.16 14.10
N PRO A 220 -9.49 9.29 15.41
CA PRO A 220 -8.66 10.16 16.25
C PRO A 220 -7.21 9.63 16.30
N VAL A 221 -6.27 10.54 16.50
CA VAL A 221 -4.90 10.17 16.88
C VAL A 221 -4.97 9.57 18.30
N PRO A 222 -4.31 8.43 18.55
CA PRO A 222 -4.27 7.84 19.89
C PRO A 222 -3.53 8.74 20.88
N GLU A 223 -3.94 8.69 22.15
CA GLU A 223 -3.31 9.44 23.23
C GLU A 223 -1.86 8.98 23.47
N ALA A 224 -1.63 7.66 23.43
CA ALA A 224 -0.32 7.07 23.61
C ALA A 224 -0.09 5.89 22.68
N SER A 225 1.17 5.68 22.32
CA SER A 225 1.62 4.61 21.43
C SER A 225 2.91 3.98 21.95
N GLN A 226 3.03 2.66 21.84
CA GLN A 226 4.24 1.94 22.18
C GLN A 226 4.48 0.79 21.22
N THR A 227 5.74 0.60 20.81
CA THR A 227 6.18 -0.54 20.02
C THR A 227 7.07 -1.45 20.86
N THR A 228 6.78 -2.74 20.85
CA THR A 228 7.54 -3.79 21.53
C THR A 228 8.05 -4.78 20.49
N ILE A 229 9.36 -5.08 20.54
CA ILE A 229 10.03 -6.04 19.66
C ILE A 229 10.52 -7.21 20.53
N ALA A 230 9.96 -8.39 20.32
CA ALA A 230 10.37 -9.63 20.95
C ALA A 230 11.17 -10.49 19.96
N GLN A 231 12.34 -10.97 20.38
CA GLN A 231 13.32 -11.62 19.50
C GLN A 231 13.70 -12.99 20.06
N GLY A 232 13.83 -14.00 19.20
CA GLY A 232 14.18 -15.33 19.64
C GLY A 232 14.21 -16.37 18.52
N GLU A 233 14.20 -17.62 18.94
CA GLU A 233 14.12 -18.77 18.04
C GLU A 233 12.68 -19.00 17.56
N PRO A 234 12.48 -19.69 16.43
CA PRO A 234 11.16 -19.90 15.81
C PRO A 234 10.12 -20.47 16.76
N GLU A 235 10.49 -21.47 17.57
CA GLU A 235 9.60 -22.17 18.50
C GLU A 235 9.14 -21.24 19.63
N ASP A 236 10.02 -20.37 20.11
CA ASP A 236 9.74 -19.41 21.18
C ASP A 236 8.84 -18.29 20.68
N ILE A 237 9.11 -17.78 19.47
CA ILE A 237 8.25 -16.80 18.80
C ILE A 237 6.85 -17.37 18.50
N ASP A 238 6.73 -18.64 18.09
CA ASP A 238 5.41 -19.28 17.87
C ASP A 238 4.62 -19.37 19.17
N ARG A 239 5.26 -19.83 20.28
CA ARG A 239 4.62 -19.86 21.59
C ARG A 239 4.14 -18.49 22.04
N PHE A 240 4.99 -17.48 21.89
CA PHE A 240 4.67 -16.12 22.22
C PHE A 240 3.51 -15.58 21.36
N ALA A 241 3.57 -15.77 20.06
CA ALA A 241 2.53 -15.31 19.14
C ALA A 241 1.16 -15.91 19.48
N ARG A 242 1.10 -17.22 19.78
CA ARG A 242 -0.13 -17.88 20.25
C ARG A 242 -0.60 -17.36 21.60
N ALA A 243 0.32 -17.10 22.53
CA ALA A 243 -0.02 -16.54 23.84
C ALA A 243 -0.62 -15.13 23.71
N ILE A 244 -0.04 -14.26 22.90
CA ILE A 244 -0.61 -12.93 22.58
C ILE A 244 -2.00 -13.07 21.95
N ALA A 245 -2.16 -13.94 20.95
CA ALA A 245 -3.42 -14.10 20.23
C ALA A 245 -4.57 -14.63 21.09
N SER A 246 -4.26 -15.42 22.13
CA SER A 246 -5.23 -15.96 23.09
C SER A 246 -5.44 -15.10 24.33
N SER A 247 -4.68 -14.02 24.47
CA SER A 247 -4.77 -13.08 25.58
C SER A 247 -5.83 -12.00 25.37
N SER A 248 -6.07 -11.18 26.38
CA SER A 248 -6.87 -9.96 26.31
C SER A 248 -6.13 -8.76 25.72
N LEU A 249 -4.88 -8.93 25.28
CA LEU A 249 -4.10 -7.86 24.67
C LEU A 249 -4.66 -7.46 23.32
N THR A 250 -4.66 -6.17 23.03
CA THR A 250 -5.27 -5.60 21.82
C THR A 250 -4.28 -4.76 21.01
N PRO A 251 -3.18 -5.36 20.51
CA PRO A 251 -2.24 -4.63 19.68
C PRO A 251 -2.92 -4.15 18.39
N VAL A 252 -2.61 -2.92 17.96
CA VAL A 252 -3.11 -2.35 16.69
C VAL A 252 -2.33 -2.88 15.49
N ALA A 253 -1.09 -3.31 15.72
CA ALA A 253 -0.28 -4.06 14.78
C ALA A 253 0.40 -5.23 15.50
N PHE A 254 0.46 -6.39 14.83
CA PHE A 254 1.17 -7.56 15.31
C PHE A 254 1.76 -8.30 14.12
N ASP A 255 3.05 -8.15 13.96
CA ASP A 255 3.81 -8.66 12.84
C ASP A 255 4.85 -9.67 13.26
N LEU A 256 5.02 -10.70 12.45
CA LEU A 256 6.16 -11.60 12.53
C LEU A 256 7.13 -11.28 11.39
N ILE A 257 8.40 -11.18 11.73
CA ILE A 257 9.48 -10.78 10.82
C ILE A 257 10.42 -11.97 10.59
N GLY A 258 10.68 -12.28 9.31
CA GLY A 258 11.55 -13.37 8.89
C GLY A 258 13.05 -13.09 9.11
N PRO A 259 13.89 -14.15 9.03
CA PRO A 259 15.31 -14.08 9.39
C PRO A 259 16.09 -13.00 8.67
N SER A 260 16.00 -12.93 7.36
CA SER A 260 16.74 -11.94 6.55
C SER A 260 16.34 -10.50 6.87
N LEU A 261 15.04 -10.24 7.16
CA LEU A 261 14.59 -8.91 7.57
C LEU A 261 15.07 -8.58 8.99
N VAL A 262 15.07 -9.56 9.91
CA VAL A 262 15.63 -9.42 11.26
C VAL A 262 17.10 -9.02 11.18
N GLN A 263 17.87 -9.69 10.35
CA GLN A 263 19.29 -9.38 10.14
C GLN A 263 19.47 -7.98 9.54
N SER A 264 18.70 -7.62 8.53
CA SER A 264 18.80 -6.30 7.87
C SER A 264 18.40 -5.12 8.75
N LEU A 265 17.60 -5.37 9.79
CA LEU A 265 17.19 -4.41 10.81
C LEU A 265 18.10 -4.46 12.05
N GLU A 266 19.19 -5.24 11.98
CA GLU A 266 20.16 -5.40 13.08
C GLU A 266 19.52 -5.86 14.40
N LEU A 267 18.47 -6.66 14.30
CA LEU A 267 17.81 -7.27 15.45
C LEU A 267 18.53 -8.57 15.83
N GLY A 268 18.46 -8.93 17.10
CA GLY A 268 18.97 -10.24 17.55
C GLY A 268 17.98 -11.37 17.33
N GLY A 269 18.47 -12.63 17.43
CA GLY A 269 17.65 -13.81 17.22
C GLY A 269 17.43 -14.15 15.76
N ARG A 270 16.66 -15.21 15.51
CA ARG A 270 16.36 -15.70 14.18
C ARG A 270 15.06 -15.13 13.61
N LEU A 271 14.09 -14.87 14.49
CA LEU A 271 12.82 -14.24 14.17
C LEU A 271 12.51 -13.11 15.15
N ALA A 272 11.60 -12.23 14.78
CA ALA A 272 11.06 -11.25 15.70
C ALA A 272 9.52 -11.15 15.58
N ALA A 273 8.87 -10.93 16.73
CA ALA A 273 7.48 -10.52 16.82
C ALA A 273 7.44 -9.04 17.21
N VAL A 274 6.72 -8.24 16.45
CA VAL A 274 6.59 -6.79 16.65
C VAL A 274 5.15 -6.46 16.95
N LEU A 275 4.93 -5.85 18.10
CA LEU A 275 3.62 -5.43 18.56
C LEU A 275 3.58 -3.90 18.67
N LYS A 276 2.51 -3.30 18.20
CA LYS A 276 2.22 -1.89 18.44
C LYS A 276 0.91 -1.76 19.21
N PHE A 277 0.95 -1.05 20.30
CA PHE A 277 -0.23 -0.67 21.08
C PHE A 277 -0.49 0.82 20.89
N GLU A 278 -1.75 1.19 20.74
CA GLU A 278 -2.23 2.57 20.63
C GLU A 278 -3.50 2.69 21.44
N THR A 279 -3.46 3.42 22.55
CA THR A 279 -4.56 3.51 23.51
C THR A 279 -4.36 4.72 24.44
N VAL A 280 -5.10 4.78 25.55
CA VAL A 280 -4.89 5.76 26.63
C VAL A 280 -3.67 5.34 27.47
N GLU A 281 -2.95 6.31 28.03
CA GLU A 281 -1.68 6.07 28.73
C GLU A 281 -1.81 5.02 29.84
N ALA A 282 -2.86 5.08 30.65
CA ALA A 282 -3.09 4.13 31.74
C ALA A 282 -3.22 2.67 31.25
N SER A 283 -3.90 2.45 30.12
CA SER A 283 -4.05 1.11 29.52
C SER A 283 -2.77 0.64 28.84
N LEU A 284 -1.97 1.56 28.32
CA LEU A 284 -0.72 1.24 27.63
C LEU A 284 0.28 0.55 28.57
N ALA A 285 0.44 1.07 29.80
CA ALA A 285 1.32 0.50 30.81
C ALA A 285 0.96 -0.96 31.18
N ASP A 286 -0.34 -1.25 31.37
CA ASP A 286 -0.82 -2.61 31.65
C ASP A 286 -0.57 -3.57 30.48
N GLN A 287 -0.89 -3.14 29.24
CA GLN A 287 -0.66 -3.97 28.05
C GLN A 287 0.83 -4.23 27.81
N SER A 288 1.68 -3.22 28.05
CA SER A 288 3.12 -3.37 27.97
C SER A 288 3.65 -4.38 28.98
N GLN A 289 3.30 -4.23 30.25
CA GLN A 289 3.73 -5.12 31.31
C GLN A 289 3.34 -6.58 31.04
N ARG A 290 2.09 -6.83 30.65
CA ARG A 290 1.63 -8.19 30.30
C ARG A 290 2.35 -8.76 29.09
N THR A 291 2.69 -7.92 28.11
CA THR A 291 3.47 -8.35 26.95
C THR A 291 4.86 -8.79 27.35
N LEU A 292 5.53 -8.04 28.25
CA LEU A 292 6.85 -8.39 28.79
C LEU A 292 6.80 -9.72 29.55
N GLU A 293 5.82 -9.91 30.43
CA GLU A 293 5.64 -11.16 31.19
C GLU A 293 5.45 -12.37 30.28
N LEU A 294 4.65 -12.24 29.20
CA LEU A 294 4.46 -13.31 28.24
C LEU A 294 5.74 -13.64 27.46
N ALA A 295 6.49 -12.61 27.09
CA ALA A 295 7.76 -12.78 26.39
C ALA A 295 8.83 -13.45 27.28
N GLU A 296 8.94 -13.04 28.54
CA GLU A 296 9.83 -13.66 29.52
C GLU A 296 9.53 -15.15 29.72
N ARG A 297 8.25 -15.51 29.88
CA ARG A 297 7.81 -16.91 29.97
C ARG A 297 8.16 -17.74 28.73
N CYS A 298 8.28 -17.10 27.57
CA CYS A 298 8.70 -17.75 26.33
C CYS A 298 10.23 -17.72 26.14
N GLY A 299 11.01 -17.10 27.02
CA GLY A 299 12.47 -17.00 26.92
C GLY A 299 12.96 -16.01 25.87
N LEU A 300 12.11 -15.03 25.48
CA LEU A 300 12.44 -14.06 24.46
C LEU A 300 13.21 -12.86 25.02
N ARG A 301 14.08 -12.31 24.20
CA ARG A 301 14.65 -10.98 24.47
C ARG A 301 13.68 -9.91 23.97
N VAL A 302 13.43 -8.91 24.78
CA VAL A 302 12.47 -7.86 24.48
C VAL A 302 13.12 -6.49 24.51
N ARG A 303 12.76 -5.66 23.54
CA ARG A 303 13.05 -4.24 23.48
C ARG A 303 11.73 -3.48 23.40
N VAL A 304 11.52 -2.57 24.34
CA VAL A 304 10.45 -1.57 24.27
C VAL A 304 11.05 -0.32 23.64
N CYS A 305 10.50 0.11 22.52
CA CYS A 305 11.01 1.25 21.77
C CYS A 305 10.43 2.55 22.35
N ASP A 306 11.25 3.59 22.43
CA ASP A 306 10.76 4.95 22.55
C ASP A 306 10.07 5.40 21.24
N GLU A 307 9.46 6.58 21.23
CA GLU A 307 8.70 7.08 20.08
C GLU A 307 9.57 7.17 18.81
N ARG A 308 10.76 7.74 18.93
CA ARG A 308 11.70 7.91 17.82
C ARG A 308 12.23 6.58 17.30
N GLU A 309 12.58 5.67 18.20
CA GLU A 309 13.01 4.32 17.83
C GLU A 309 11.89 3.56 17.10
N ALA A 310 10.64 3.69 17.58
CA ALA A 310 9.48 3.07 16.96
C ALA A 310 9.24 3.61 15.54
N GLU A 311 9.25 4.93 15.36
CA GLU A 311 9.09 5.56 14.06
C GLU A 311 10.16 5.09 13.06
N ASN A 312 11.43 5.13 13.48
CA ASN A 312 12.54 4.66 12.67
C ASN A 312 12.43 3.18 12.32
N PHE A 313 12.04 2.33 13.26
CA PHE A 313 11.86 0.91 13.03
C PHE A 313 10.78 0.63 11.97
N TRP A 314 9.60 1.24 12.12
CA TRP A 314 8.51 1.06 11.16
C TRP A 314 8.84 1.61 9.77
N ALA A 315 9.56 2.74 9.70
CA ALA A 315 10.03 3.31 8.44
C ALA A 315 11.05 2.39 7.75
N GLN A 316 12.08 1.95 8.47
CA GLN A 316 13.10 1.06 7.94
C GLN A 316 12.52 -0.30 7.49
N GLY A 317 11.58 -0.87 8.26
CA GLY A 317 10.90 -2.11 7.90
C GLY A 317 10.15 -1.99 6.57
N ARG A 318 9.41 -0.89 6.37
CA ARG A 318 8.74 -0.60 5.10
C ARG A 318 9.73 -0.44 3.95
N ASP A 319 10.79 0.34 4.17
CA ASP A 319 11.83 0.60 3.15
C ASP A 319 12.55 -0.68 2.72
N ARG A 320 12.89 -1.57 3.66
CA ARG A 320 13.55 -2.85 3.34
C ARG A 320 12.64 -3.75 2.50
N LEU A 321 11.36 -3.81 2.84
CA LEU A 321 10.36 -4.56 2.06
C LEU A 321 10.09 -3.96 0.68
N ASP A 322 10.38 -2.67 0.48
CA ASP A 322 10.13 -1.97 -0.77
C ASP A 322 11.38 -1.91 -1.66
N ARG A 323 12.58 -1.62 -1.11
CA ARG A 323 13.84 -1.54 -1.88
C ARG A 323 14.24 -2.86 -2.55
N ALA A 324 13.93 -3.98 -1.94
CA ALA A 324 14.14 -5.27 -2.58
C ALA A 324 13.35 -5.43 -3.90
N THR A 325 12.45 -4.49 -4.21
CA THR A 325 11.65 -4.49 -5.45
C THR A 325 12.24 -3.68 -6.58
N ASP A 326 13.18 -2.79 -6.34
CA ASP A 326 13.79 -1.97 -7.40
C ASP A 326 14.59 -2.85 -8.38
N GLU A 327 15.11 -3.99 -7.91
CA GLU A 327 15.79 -4.98 -8.73
C GLU A 327 15.21 -6.40 -8.64
N GLY A 328 14.03 -6.57 -8.06
CA GLY A 328 13.44 -7.87 -7.76
C GLY A 328 11.93 -7.95 -7.95
N CYS A 329 11.29 -8.76 -7.14
CA CYS A 329 9.83 -8.85 -7.11
C CYS A 329 9.29 -8.88 -5.67
N THR A 330 8.05 -8.40 -5.52
CA THR A 330 7.29 -8.57 -4.27
C THR A 330 6.20 -9.60 -4.48
N VAL A 331 6.13 -10.56 -3.56
CA VAL A 331 5.05 -11.55 -3.49
C VAL A 331 4.17 -11.21 -2.30
N LYS A 332 2.86 -11.07 -2.54
CA LYS A 332 1.84 -11.05 -1.48
C LYS A 332 1.25 -12.45 -1.37
N PHE A 333 1.17 -12.96 -0.17
CA PHE A 333 0.63 -14.29 0.09
C PHE A 333 -0.30 -14.29 1.30
N GLY A 334 -1.15 -15.31 1.38
CA GLY A 334 -1.99 -15.59 2.54
C GLY A 334 -1.53 -16.85 3.25
N THR A 335 -1.49 -16.82 4.56
CA THR A 335 -1.21 -17.99 5.40
C THR A 335 -2.15 -18.05 6.60
N ARG A 336 -2.30 -19.20 7.21
CA ARG A 336 -2.95 -19.28 8.54
C ARG A 336 -2.00 -18.69 9.59
N SER A 337 -2.53 -18.05 10.60
CA SER A 337 -1.69 -17.54 11.71
C SER A 337 -0.82 -18.65 12.32
N THR A 338 -1.34 -19.88 12.42
CA THR A 338 -0.62 -21.05 12.93
C THR A 338 0.51 -21.54 12.03
N ALA A 339 0.53 -21.16 10.76
CA ALA A 339 1.57 -21.51 9.79
C ALA A 339 2.47 -20.31 9.43
N ALA A 340 2.31 -19.16 10.11
CA ALA A 340 3.05 -17.93 9.81
C ALA A 340 4.57 -18.09 9.96
N ILE A 341 5.01 -18.78 11.00
CA ILE A 341 6.45 -19.07 11.21
C ILE A 341 7.00 -19.94 10.08
N GLU A 342 6.29 -21.00 9.72
CA GLU A 342 6.70 -21.89 8.64
C GLU A 342 6.79 -21.15 7.30
N ALA A 343 5.82 -20.28 7.00
CA ALA A 343 5.82 -19.45 5.80
C ALA A 343 7.05 -18.51 5.75
N LEU A 344 7.41 -17.86 6.87
CA LEU A 344 8.59 -17.01 6.98
C LEU A 344 9.89 -17.80 6.76
N LEU A 345 10.01 -18.96 7.40
CA LEU A 345 11.17 -19.84 7.23
C LEU A 345 11.25 -20.44 5.83
N ALA A 346 10.11 -20.68 5.17
CA ALA A 346 10.08 -21.12 3.79
C ALA A 346 10.57 -20.02 2.84
N CYS A 347 10.15 -18.77 3.04
CA CYS A 347 10.69 -17.63 2.29
C CYS A 347 12.21 -17.55 2.44
N ASP A 348 12.71 -17.65 3.67
CA ASP A 348 14.14 -17.61 3.95
C ASP A 348 14.91 -18.76 3.27
N ARG A 349 14.40 -19.99 3.36
CA ARG A 349 15.01 -21.15 2.67
C ARG A 349 15.03 -21.03 1.16
N LEU A 350 13.95 -20.47 0.57
CA LEU A 350 13.80 -20.36 -0.89
C LEU A 350 14.67 -19.24 -1.47
N PHE A 351 14.79 -18.13 -0.76
CA PHE A 351 15.39 -16.89 -1.30
C PHE A 351 16.67 -16.47 -0.58
N LYS A 352 17.02 -17.17 0.52
CA LYS A 352 18.20 -16.91 1.33
C LYS A 352 18.30 -15.43 1.76
N ASP A 353 19.53 -14.90 1.87
CA ASP A 353 19.82 -13.53 2.30
C ASP A 353 19.27 -12.43 1.35
N ASN A 354 18.70 -12.84 0.22
CA ASN A 354 18.12 -11.93 -0.79
C ASN A 354 16.62 -11.71 -0.63
N SER A 355 16.05 -12.01 0.55
CA SER A 355 14.63 -11.79 0.80
C SER A 355 14.40 -10.98 2.06
N ALA A 356 13.29 -10.23 2.08
CA ALA A 356 12.73 -9.63 3.28
C ALA A 356 11.29 -10.09 3.40
N ALA A 357 10.92 -10.76 4.48
CA ALA A 357 9.57 -11.30 4.64
C ALA A 357 8.93 -10.88 5.97
N ILE A 358 7.63 -10.58 5.90
CA ILE A 358 6.79 -10.22 7.03
C ILE A 358 5.43 -10.92 6.91
N VAL A 359 4.86 -11.29 8.04
CA VAL A 359 3.46 -11.77 8.14
C VAL A 359 2.73 -10.95 9.20
N HIS A 360 1.64 -10.30 8.80
CA HIS A 360 0.69 -9.68 9.72
C HIS A 360 -0.11 -10.78 10.39
N TYR A 361 0.25 -11.12 11.62
CA TYR A 361 -0.11 -12.37 12.28
C TYR A 361 -1.62 -12.67 12.29
N ARG A 362 -2.44 -11.69 12.69
CA ARG A 362 -3.89 -11.92 12.84
C ARG A 362 -4.63 -12.04 11.52
N SER A 363 -4.17 -11.33 10.48
CA SER A 363 -4.79 -11.39 9.15
C SER A 363 -4.25 -12.54 8.30
N GLY A 364 -3.09 -13.08 8.64
CA GLY A 364 -2.38 -14.07 7.84
C GLY A 364 -1.85 -13.53 6.50
N LEU A 365 -1.92 -12.22 6.27
CA LEU A 365 -1.35 -11.62 5.07
C LEU A 365 0.14 -11.46 5.22
N GLY A 366 0.88 -12.02 4.26
CA GLY A 366 2.32 -11.90 4.18
C GLY A 366 2.78 -11.13 2.96
N ARG A 367 3.97 -10.57 3.08
CA ARG A 367 4.73 -9.97 1.99
C ARG A 367 6.14 -10.51 2.04
N ALA A 368 6.65 -10.94 0.89
CA ALA A 368 8.06 -11.25 0.70
C ALA A 368 8.59 -10.40 -0.45
N ALA A 369 9.62 -9.63 -0.18
CA ALA A 369 10.39 -8.92 -1.18
C ALA A 369 11.63 -9.76 -1.50
N ILE A 370 11.92 -9.97 -2.77
CA ILE A 370 12.93 -10.90 -3.26
C ILE A 370 13.80 -10.15 -4.26
N ALA A 371 15.11 -10.07 -4.01
CA ALA A 371 16.06 -9.46 -4.93
C ALA A 371 16.22 -10.30 -6.22
N ARG A 372 16.70 -9.68 -7.29
CA ARG A 372 16.67 -10.18 -8.69
C ARG A 372 17.41 -11.48 -8.96
N ASP A 373 18.37 -11.85 -8.15
CA ASP A 373 19.13 -13.09 -8.38
C ASP A 373 18.37 -14.32 -7.87
N LEU A 374 17.40 -14.74 -8.66
CA LEU A 374 16.57 -15.91 -8.37
C LEU A 374 17.24 -17.25 -8.72
N GLY A 375 18.52 -17.26 -9.16
CA GLY A 375 19.37 -18.44 -9.31
C GLY A 375 18.66 -19.77 -9.62
N GLY A 376 17.73 -19.80 -10.59
CA GLY A 376 17.03 -21.02 -10.99
C GLY A 376 15.77 -21.39 -10.19
N ILE A 377 15.22 -20.49 -9.39
CA ILE A 377 13.96 -20.73 -8.67
C ILE A 377 12.79 -20.75 -9.66
N ARG A 378 12.14 -21.91 -9.81
CA ARG A 378 10.93 -22.06 -10.60
C ARG A 378 9.69 -21.74 -9.76
N TRP A 379 8.71 -21.04 -10.32
CA TRP A 379 7.42 -20.73 -9.69
C TRP A 379 6.66 -21.97 -9.16
N GLU A 380 6.97 -23.13 -9.69
CA GLU A 380 6.42 -24.42 -9.24
C GLU A 380 6.75 -24.73 -7.77
N ASN A 381 7.85 -24.20 -7.25
CA ASN A 381 8.26 -24.40 -5.86
C ASN A 381 7.37 -23.62 -4.86
N TRP A 382 6.62 -22.61 -5.32
CA TRP A 382 5.69 -21.84 -4.47
C TRP A 382 4.41 -22.60 -4.13
N ARG A 383 3.97 -23.52 -4.99
CA ARG A 383 2.77 -24.33 -4.72
C ARG A 383 2.91 -25.22 -3.49
N ARG A 384 4.15 -25.55 -3.10
CA ARG A 384 4.47 -26.41 -1.95
C ARG A 384 4.54 -25.67 -0.61
N VAL A 385 4.43 -24.35 -0.57
CA VAL A 385 4.44 -23.55 0.67
C VAL A 385 3.02 -23.48 1.29
N GLY A 386 1.99 -23.89 0.56
CA GLY A 386 0.59 -23.84 0.99
C GLY A 386 -0.05 -25.21 1.26
N GLU A 387 0.68 -26.31 1.01
CA GLU A 387 0.29 -27.68 1.40
C GLU A 387 0.99 -28.05 2.73
#